data_4174c555aa550fad460321e615af0451
#
_entry.id   4174c555aa550fad460321e615af0451
#
_cell.length_a   1.000
_cell.length_b   1.000
_cell.length_c   1.000
_cell.angle_alpha   90.00
_cell.angle_beta   90.00
_cell.angle_gamma   90.00
#
_symmetry.space_group_name_H-M   'P 1'
#
loop_
_entity.id
_entity.type
_entity.pdbx_description
1 polymer ?
#
loop_
_entity_poly.entity_id
_entity_poly.type
_entity_poly.pdbx_seq_one_letter_code
_entity_poly.pdbx_strand_id
1 'polypeptide(L)'
;ILCGFLSGIGRLWQESCLGRALAAAVRWISGKVDESLLLWILCREGRVARAWGESFLCRALTAVVNFPAWLLHRVYLRWQAQFDGSFFANLAIELGRETAVAESWLWMALWLLPFARWNNAYQFAAGVLLLLCFLLRGMREREARLDLRAVGFYPVLLFGAIVLAALLSHYPGLSGRFLIYHASAALCLLVTASSVRNGTDLKRLAASGGFVVLVSSLYGVYQRIQGVEVNKSYVDLSVNEGMPGRVMSFFDNPNTFAQVLILLLPLLVALTVSSRHWWSRLAAAGVFAVGFVALGMTYSRASWVGIACAAVVFMFLWKPRFFPLFVVAGLC
;
A
#
# COMPACT_ATOMS: atom_id res chain seq x y z
N ILE A 1 -25.85 -22.32 21.26
CA ILE A 1 -27.18 -22.20 20.64
C ILE A 1 -27.09 -21.39 19.34
N LEU A 2 -26.46 -20.19 19.31
CA LEU A 2 -26.35 -19.37 18.11
C LEU A 2 -25.57 -20.02 16.95
N CYS A 3 -24.47 -20.72 17.25
CA CYS A 3 -23.69 -21.44 16.24
C CYS A 3 -24.46 -22.65 15.65
N GLY A 4 -25.29 -23.34 16.44
CA GLY A 4 -26.14 -24.40 15.96
C GLY A 4 -27.29 -23.92 15.07
N PHE A 5 -27.87 -22.75 15.40
CA PHE A 5 -28.90 -22.12 14.61
C PHE A 5 -28.37 -21.61 13.26
N LEU A 6 -27.20 -20.94 13.24
CA LEU A 6 -26.55 -20.48 12.03
C LEU A 6 -26.10 -21.63 11.12
N SER A 7 -25.64 -22.75 11.69
CA SER A 7 -25.31 -23.95 10.93
C SER A 7 -26.56 -24.66 10.35
N GLY A 8 -27.69 -24.56 11.02
CA GLY A 8 -28.99 -25.03 10.55
C GLY A 8 -29.51 -24.23 9.36
N ILE A 9 -29.48 -22.90 9.45
CA ILE A 9 -29.83 -22.01 8.34
C ILE A 9 -28.89 -22.24 7.14
N GLY A 10 -27.59 -22.44 7.37
CA GLY A 10 -26.62 -22.72 6.32
C GLY A 10 -26.92 -24.04 5.58
N ARG A 11 -27.39 -25.07 6.27
CA ARG A 11 -27.82 -26.35 5.66
C ARG A 11 -29.10 -26.21 4.87
N LEU A 12 -30.13 -25.60 5.43
CA LEU A 12 -31.39 -25.32 4.73
C LEU A 12 -31.20 -24.48 3.47
N TRP A 13 -30.29 -23.52 3.52
CA TRP A 13 -29.91 -22.72 2.36
C TRP A 13 -29.23 -23.56 1.27
N GLN A 14 -28.30 -24.46 1.65
CA GLN A 14 -27.61 -25.33 0.69
C GLN A 14 -28.54 -26.39 0.08
N GLU A 15 -29.59 -26.80 0.77
CA GLU A 15 -30.58 -27.75 0.30
C GLU A 15 -31.72 -27.11 -0.49
N SER A 16 -31.88 -25.78 -0.39
CA SER A 16 -32.89 -25.04 -1.13
C SER A 16 -32.64 -25.07 -2.64
N CYS A 17 -33.70 -25.03 -3.45
CA CYS A 17 -33.61 -24.97 -4.91
C CYS A 17 -32.79 -23.74 -5.36
N LEU A 18 -33.00 -22.60 -4.69
CA LEU A 18 -32.27 -21.34 -4.91
C LEU A 18 -30.79 -21.48 -4.53
N GLY A 19 -30.47 -22.11 -3.41
CA GLY A 19 -29.07 -22.33 -2.99
C GLY A 19 -28.31 -23.25 -3.94
N ARG A 20 -28.97 -24.29 -4.46
CA ARG A 20 -28.39 -25.20 -5.47
C ARG A 20 -28.19 -24.51 -6.82
N ALA A 21 -29.17 -23.71 -7.28
CA ALA A 21 -29.06 -22.95 -8.52
C ALA A 21 -27.94 -21.90 -8.44
N LEU A 22 -27.86 -21.16 -7.32
CA LEU A 22 -26.77 -20.23 -7.07
C LEU A 22 -25.41 -20.92 -6.99
N ALA A 23 -25.32 -22.05 -6.30
CA ALA A 23 -24.08 -22.83 -6.24
C ALA A 23 -23.66 -23.39 -7.63
N ALA A 24 -24.63 -23.75 -8.47
CA ALA A 24 -24.36 -24.16 -9.85
C ALA A 24 -23.89 -23.00 -10.73
N ALA A 25 -24.55 -21.83 -10.62
CA ALA A 25 -24.14 -20.62 -11.31
C ALA A 25 -22.74 -20.16 -10.88
N VAL A 26 -22.43 -20.21 -9.57
CA VAL A 26 -21.09 -19.90 -9.05
C VAL A 26 -20.03 -20.86 -9.58
N ARG A 27 -20.32 -22.17 -9.62
CA ARG A 27 -19.40 -23.14 -10.22
C ARG A 27 -19.18 -22.91 -11.70
N TRP A 28 -20.25 -22.58 -12.44
CA TRP A 28 -20.15 -22.26 -13.86
C TRP A 28 -19.32 -20.98 -14.09
N ILE A 29 -19.58 -19.90 -13.30
CA ILE A 29 -18.82 -18.66 -13.37
C ILE A 29 -17.36 -18.89 -12.95
N SER A 30 -17.10 -19.63 -11.86
CA SER A 30 -15.71 -19.90 -11.44
C SER A 30 -14.96 -20.74 -12.47
N GLY A 31 -15.60 -21.72 -13.11
CA GLY A 31 -15.01 -22.46 -14.23
C GLY A 31 -14.67 -21.56 -15.41
N LYS A 32 -15.58 -20.62 -15.77
CA LYS A 32 -15.32 -19.64 -16.84
C LYS A 32 -14.25 -18.61 -16.45
N VAL A 33 -14.15 -18.28 -15.19
CA VAL A 33 -13.12 -17.39 -14.64
C VAL A 33 -11.75 -18.07 -14.63
N ASP A 34 -11.70 -19.36 -14.25
CA ASP A 34 -10.45 -20.15 -14.29
C ASP A 34 -9.96 -20.37 -15.73
N GLU A 35 -10.89 -20.45 -16.70
CA GLU A 35 -10.61 -20.48 -18.14
C GLU A 35 -10.36 -19.08 -18.73
N SER A 36 -10.57 -18.01 -17.97
CA SER A 36 -10.46 -16.64 -18.46
C SER A 36 -9.01 -16.29 -18.81
N LEU A 37 -8.80 -15.89 -20.07
CA LEU A 37 -7.53 -15.37 -20.56
C LEU A 37 -7.02 -14.20 -19.70
N LEU A 38 -7.92 -13.40 -19.15
CA LEU A 38 -7.63 -12.22 -18.36
C LEU A 38 -7.09 -12.60 -16.98
N LEU A 39 -7.66 -13.60 -16.30
CA LEU A 39 -7.12 -14.13 -15.05
C LEU A 39 -5.84 -14.93 -15.29
N TRP A 40 -5.76 -15.66 -16.37
CA TRP A 40 -4.53 -16.34 -16.76
C TRP A 40 -3.38 -15.33 -16.97
N ILE A 41 -3.65 -14.16 -17.58
CA ILE A 41 -2.68 -13.08 -17.74
C ILE A 41 -2.31 -12.44 -16.39
N LEU A 42 -3.28 -12.23 -15.49
CA LEU A 42 -3.08 -11.57 -14.20
C LEU A 42 -2.43 -12.46 -13.14
N CYS A 43 -2.75 -13.75 -13.11
CA CYS A 43 -2.29 -14.67 -12.07
C CYS A 43 -1.04 -15.47 -12.46
N ARG A 44 -0.70 -15.54 -13.74
CA ARG A 44 0.52 -16.22 -14.18
C ARG A 44 1.72 -15.31 -14.00
N GLU A 45 2.80 -15.82 -13.38
CA GLU A 45 4.09 -15.14 -13.45
C GLU A 45 4.38 -14.82 -14.92
N GLY A 46 4.27 -13.54 -15.26
CA GLY A 46 4.37 -13.10 -16.64
C GLY A 46 5.72 -13.50 -17.21
N ARG A 47 5.79 -13.90 -18.46
CA ARG A 47 7.04 -14.16 -19.17
C ARG A 47 8.04 -13.02 -18.97
N VAL A 48 7.52 -11.78 -18.90
CA VAL A 48 8.31 -10.56 -18.66
C VAL A 48 8.95 -10.57 -17.27
N ALA A 49 8.24 -10.98 -16.21
CA ALA A 49 8.78 -11.01 -14.85
C ALA A 49 9.91 -12.04 -14.72
N ARG A 50 9.74 -13.22 -15.31
CA ARG A 50 10.80 -14.25 -15.37
C ARG A 50 12.00 -13.77 -16.19
N ALA A 51 11.77 -13.29 -17.40
CA ALA A 51 12.82 -12.76 -18.27
C ALA A 51 13.58 -11.61 -17.60
N TRP A 52 12.88 -10.74 -16.87
CA TRP A 52 13.50 -9.68 -16.08
C TRP A 52 14.39 -10.25 -14.97
N GLY A 53 13.90 -11.17 -14.15
CA GLY A 53 14.67 -11.79 -13.06
C GLY A 53 15.94 -12.49 -13.51
N GLU A 54 15.93 -13.05 -14.73
CA GLU A 54 17.07 -13.74 -15.33
C GLU A 54 17.98 -12.83 -16.18
N SER A 55 17.52 -11.60 -16.47
CA SER A 55 18.21 -10.67 -17.36
C SER A 55 19.55 -10.19 -16.80
N PHE A 56 20.51 -9.97 -17.69
CA PHE A 56 21.79 -9.35 -17.35
C PHE A 56 21.57 -7.95 -16.76
N LEU A 57 20.62 -7.18 -17.32
CA LEU A 57 20.31 -5.82 -16.87
C LEU A 57 19.82 -5.80 -15.42
N CYS A 58 18.91 -6.69 -15.04
CA CYS A 58 18.44 -6.80 -13.65
C CYS A 58 19.60 -7.13 -12.71
N ARG A 59 20.47 -8.05 -13.07
CA ARG A 59 21.64 -8.42 -12.27
C ARG A 59 22.62 -7.26 -12.13
N ALA A 60 22.92 -6.56 -13.22
CA ALA A 60 23.84 -5.43 -13.23
C ALA A 60 23.29 -4.27 -12.36
N LEU A 61 22.03 -3.89 -12.55
CA LEU A 61 21.39 -2.86 -11.74
C LEU A 61 21.30 -3.25 -10.26
N THR A 62 20.99 -4.51 -9.95
CA THR A 62 20.96 -5.03 -8.57
C THR A 62 22.38 -4.96 -7.95
N ALA A 63 23.43 -5.25 -8.71
CA ALA A 63 24.80 -5.12 -8.23
C ALA A 63 25.16 -3.65 -7.95
N VAL A 64 24.78 -2.73 -8.84
CA VAL A 64 25.02 -1.28 -8.65
C VAL A 64 24.30 -0.76 -7.41
N VAL A 65 23.02 -1.07 -7.24
CA VAL A 65 22.22 -0.61 -6.09
C VAL A 65 22.73 -1.21 -4.77
N ASN A 66 23.24 -2.44 -4.78
CA ASN A 66 23.80 -3.09 -3.59
C ASN A 66 25.30 -2.82 -3.37
N PHE A 67 25.95 -2.10 -4.27
CA PHE A 67 27.38 -1.78 -4.12
C PHE A 67 27.70 -1.07 -2.79
N PRO A 68 26.91 -0.05 -2.32
CA PRO A 68 27.14 0.58 -1.03
C PRO A 68 27.02 -0.42 0.13
N ALA A 69 26.00 -1.30 0.12
CA ALA A 69 25.82 -2.32 1.16
C ALA A 69 26.98 -3.33 1.17
N TRP A 70 27.45 -3.75 0.00
CA TRP A 70 28.59 -4.62 -0.14
C TRP A 70 29.89 -3.99 0.38
N LEU A 71 30.10 -2.70 0.08
CA LEU A 71 31.26 -1.96 0.56
C LEU A 71 31.25 -1.84 2.09
N LEU A 72 30.11 -1.44 2.66
CA LEU A 72 29.91 -1.34 4.11
C LEU A 72 30.14 -2.68 4.82
N HIS A 73 29.63 -3.78 4.25
CA HIS A 73 29.86 -5.11 4.79
C HIS A 73 31.34 -5.51 4.75
N ARG A 74 32.08 -5.18 3.67
CA ARG A 74 33.52 -5.40 3.60
C ARG A 74 34.31 -4.58 4.61
N VAL A 75 33.96 -3.31 4.80
CA VAL A 75 34.54 -2.44 5.81
C VAL A 75 34.29 -3.02 7.20
N TYR A 76 33.06 -3.45 7.48
CA TYR A 76 32.73 -4.09 8.75
C TYR A 76 33.55 -5.35 8.99
N LEU A 77 33.65 -6.26 8.01
CA LEU A 77 34.45 -7.49 8.16
C LEU A 77 35.95 -7.21 8.38
N ARG A 78 36.51 -6.17 7.75
CA ARG A 78 37.92 -5.80 7.91
C ARG A 78 38.21 -5.23 9.30
N TRP A 79 37.26 -4.54 9.90
CA TRP A 79 37.39 -3.82 11.17
C TRP A 79 36.44 -4.37 12.23
N GLN A 80 36.09 -5.65 12.11
CA GLN A 80 35.04 -6.27 12.95
C GLN A 80 35.33 -6.12 14.45
N ALA A 81 36.57 -6.36 14.87
CA ALA A 81 36.94 -6.26 16.27
C ALA A 81 36.74 -4.83 16.84
N GLN A 82 37.04 -3.80 16.03
CA GLN A 82 36.85 -2.41 16.40
C GLN A 82 35.36 -2.02 16.44
N PHE A 83 34.57 -2.47 15.46
CA PHE A 83 33.13 -2.24 15.42
C PHE A 83 32.45 -2.96 16.58
N ASP A 84 32.75 -4.23 16.83
CA ASP A 84 32.14 -5.02 17.90
C ASP A 84 32.58 -4.55 19.29
N GLY A 85 33.79 -3.97 19.41
CA GLY A 85 34.26 -3.33 20.65
C GLY A 85 33.74 -1.90 20.88
N SER A 86 33.16 -1.25 19.86
CA SER A 86 32.67 0.13 19.97
C SER A 86 31.19 0.16 20.37
N PHE A 87 30.90 0.77 21.52
CA PHE A 87 29.52 0.96 21.97
C PHE A 87 28.66 1.74 20.96
N PHE A 88 29.18 2.86 20.42
CA PHE A 88 28.46 3.69 19.48
C PHE A 88 28.24 3.01 18.13
N ALA A 89 29.22 2.26 17.63
CA ALA A 89 29.07 1.51 16.38
C ALA A 89 28.04 0.40 16.53
N ASN A 90 28.08 -0.34 17.63
CA ASN A 90 27.09 -1.38 17.94
C ASN A 90 25.67 -0.78 18.06
N LEU A 91 25.53 0.32 18.79
CA LEU A 91 24.25 1.01 18.95
C LEU A 91 23.69 1.47 17.58
N ALA A 92 24.53 2.08 16.73
CA ALA A 92 24.11 2.55 15.40
C ALA A 92 23.66 1.39 14.50
N ILE A 93 24.43 0.28 14.47
CA ILE A 93 24.10 -0.89 13.68
C ILE A 93 22.79 -1.55 14.18
N GLU A 94 22.62 -1.67 15.49
CA GLU A 94 21.44 -2.29 16.08
C GLU A 94 20.20 -1.41 15.88
N LEU A 95 20.29 -0.09 16.08
CA LEU A 95 19.22 0.85 15.74
C LEU A 95 18.86 0.77 14.25
N GLY A 96 19.85 0.73 13.36
CA GLY A 96 19.63 0.58 11.93
C GLY A 96 18.95 -0.74 11.59
N ARG A 97 19.33 -1.83 12.27
CA ARG A 97 18.70 -3.14 12.10
C ARG A 97 17.24 -3.14 12.52
N GLU A 98 16.93 -2.66 13.70
CA GLU A 98 15.57 -2.60 14.22
C GLU A 98 14.71 -1.62 13.41
N THR A 99 15.23 -0.42 13.13
CA THR A 99 14.53 0.59 12.32
C THR A 99 14.24 0.09 10.92
N ALA A 100 15.21 -0.54 10.26
CA ALA A 100 14.99 -1.08 8.90
C ALA A 100 13.96 -2.20 8.83
N VAL A 101 13.76 -2.95 9.92
CA VAL A 101 12.85 -4.11 9.95
C VAL A 101 11.52 -3.76 10.62
N ALA A 102 11.57 -3.16 11.79
CA ALA A 102 10.36 -2.93 12.60
C ALA A 102 9.71 -1.58 12.28
N GLU A 103 10.50 -0.57 11.97
CA GLU A 103 10.08 0.82 11.83
C GLU A 103 10.02 1.30 10.37
N SER A 104 10.51 0.51 9.40
CA SER A 104 10.35 0.83 7.98
C SER A 104 8.89 1.10 7.61
N TRP A 105 7.97 0.39 8.24
CA TRP A 105 6.54 0.56 8.10
C TRP A 105 6.04 1.88 8.69
N LEU A 106 6.59 2.32 9.81
CA LEU A 106 6.28 3.62 10.40
C LEU A 106 6.79 4.76 9.52
N TRP A 107 8.01 4.63 8.99
CA TRP A 107 8.58 5.60 8.05
C TRP A 107 7.74 5.72 6.79
N MET A 108 7.27 4.60 6.26
CA MET A 108 6.34 4.63 5.12
C MET A 108 5.02 5.29 5.45
N ALA A 109 4.47 5.04 6.64
CA ALA A 109 3.26 5.72 7.10
C ALA A 109 3.48 7.24 7.19
N LEU A 110 4.58 7.67 7.77
CA LEU A 110 4.95 9.09 7.85
C LEU A 110 5.19 9.70 6.47
N TRP A 111 5.78 8.94 5.55
CA TRP A 111 6.00 9.41 4.18
C TRP A 111 4.70 9.56 3.38
N LEU A 112 3.70 8.74 3.65
CA LEU A 112 2.38 8.82 3.03
C LEU A 112 1.50 9.95 3.62
N LEU A 113 1.86 10.52 4.79
CA LEU A 113 1.15 11.65 5.37
C LEU A 113 1.72 12.96 4.80
N PRO A 114 1.04 13.64 3.88
CA PRO A 114 1.46 14.95 3.42
C PRO A 114 1.08 15.99 4.46
N PHE A 115 2.04 16.44 5.26
CA PHE A 115 1.83 17.59 6.13
C PHE A 115 1.73 18.86 5.30
N ALA A 116 0.85 19.78 5.67
CA ALA A 116 0.51 20.99 4.91
C ALA A 116 1.70 21.90 4.53
N ARG A 117 2.87 21.73 5.15
CA ARG A 117 4.13 22.42 4.80
C ARG A 117 5.24 21.46 4.40
N TRP A 118 4.89 20.22 4.12
CA TRP A 118 5.84 19.18 3.74
C TRP A 118 6.21 19.37 2.27
N ASN A 119 7.46 19.65 2.00
CA ASN A 119 7.94 19.71 0.62
C ASN A 119 8.62 18.39 0.20
N ASN A 120 8.87 18.24 -1.09
CA ASN A 120 9.48 17.03 -1.65
C ASN A 120 10.87 16.72 -1.04
N ALA A 121 11.58 17.73 -0.51
CA ALA A 121 12.89 17.54 0.12
C ALA A 121 12.78 16.73 1.43
N TYR A 122 11.75 16.95 2.23
CA TYR A 122 11.53 16.16 3.45
C TYR A 122 11.17 14.71 3.14
N GLN A 123 10.34 14.49 2.12
CA GLN A 123 10.01 13.13 1.66
C GLN A 123 11.25 12.40 1.15
N PHE A 124 12.10 13.09 0.38
CA PHE A 124 13.36 12.53 -0.07
C PHE A 124 14.31 12.22 1.09
N ALA A 125 14.45 13.13 2.04
CA ALA A 125 15.27 12.92 3.23
C ALA A 125 14.78 11.72 4.05
N ALA A 126 13.46 11.56 4.23
CA ALA A 126 12.89 10.39 4.89
C ALA A 126 13.19 9.09 4.13
N GLY A 127 13.09 9.08 2.81
CA GLY A 127 13.46 7.94 1.96
C GLY A 127 14.96 7.59 2.06
N VAL A 128 15.83 8.60 2.07
CA VAL A 128 17.28 8.42 2.26
C VAL A 128 17.58 7.84 3.65
N LEU A 129 16.91 8.35 4.71
CA LEU A 129 17.07 7.83 6.05
C LEU A 129 16.65 6.36 6.17
N LEU A 130 15.53 6.00 5.54
CA LEU A 130 15.09 4.60 5.43
C LEU A 130 16.13 3.73 4.74
N LEU A 131 16.72 4.22 3.64
CA LEU A 131 17.81 3.52 2.95
C LEU A 131 19.05 3.35 3.84
N LEU A 132 19.44 4.40 4.57
CA LEU A 132 20.59 4.34 5.51
C LEU A 132 20.36 3.28 6.60
N CYS A 133 19.17 3.23 7.19
CA CYS A 133 18.81 2.19 8.16
C CYS A 133 18.91 0.79 7.54
N PHE A 134 18.44 0.63 6.30
CA PHE A 134 18.55 -0.63 5.58
C PHE A 134 20.01 -1.03 5.29
N LEU A 135 20.86 -0.08 4.92
CA LEU A 135 22.28 -0.29 4.69
C LEU A 135 23.04 -0.64 5.98
N LEU A 136 22.74 0.01 7.11
CA LEU A 136 23.32 -0.30 8.41
C LEU A 136 22.98 -1.73 8.85
N ARG A 137 21.75 -2.18 8.62
CA ARG A 137 21.37 -3.58 8.80
C ARG A 137 22.26 -4.50 7.95
N GLY A 138 22.50 -4.14 6.69
CA GLY A 138 23.33 -4.89 5.76
C GLY A 138 24.81 -5.01 6.15
N MET A 139 25.29 -4.20 7.10
CA MET A 139 26.66 -4.33 7.61
C MET A 139 26.88 -5.67 8.31
N ARG A 140 25.96 -6.13 9.14
CA ARG A 140 26.03 -7.43 9.82
C ARG A 140 25.33 -8.55 9.03
N GLU A 141 24.16 -8.26 8.48
CA GLU A 141 23.33 -9.24 7.80
C GLU A 141 23.62 -9.26 6.30
N ARG A 142 24.41 -10.23 5.84
CA ARG A 142 24.71 -10.41 4.40
C ARG A 142 23.46 -10.57 3.54
N GLU A 143 22.37 -11.02 4.12
CA GLU A 143 21.09 -11.26 3.44
C GLU A 143 20.23 -10.00 3.27
N ALA A 144 20.56 -8.90 3.96
CA ALA A 144 19.87 -7.62 3.80
C ALA A 144 20.30 -6.95 2.50
N ARG A 145 19.75 -7.41 1.37
CA ARG A 145 20.03 -6.88 0.03
C ARG A 145 18.77 -6.30 -0.58
N LEU A 146 18.95 -5.19 -1.30
CA LEU A 146 17.92 -4.62 -2.14
C LEU A 146 17.68 -5.55 -3.34
N ASP A 147 16.43 -5.91 -3.61
CA ASP A 147 16.06 -6.84 -4.67
C ASP A 147 15.19 -6.19 -5.74
N LEU A 148 15.79 -5.88 -6.89
CA LEU A 148 15.08 -5.35 -8.05
C LEU A 148 14.16 -6.37 -8.73
N ARG A 149 14.32 -7.66 -8.44
CA ARG A 149 13.38 -8.69 -8.93
C ARG A 149 12.02 -8.53 -8.22
N ALA A 150 12.05 -8.27 -6.90
CA ALA A 150 10.85 -8.03 -6.12
C ALA A 150 10.10 -6.75 -6.56
N VAL A 151 10.83 -5.72 -7.01
CA VAL A 151 10.23 -4.49 -7.59
C VAL A 151 9.58 -4.78 -8.94
N GLY A 152 10.17 -5.65 -9.75
CA GLY A 152 9.67 -6.00 -11.07
C GLY A 152 10.15 -5.06 -12.19
N PHE A 153 9.90 -5.49 -13.42
CA PHE A 153 10.37 -4.79 -14.63
C PHE A 153 9.70 -3.42 -14.84
N TYR A 154 8.38 -3.36 -14.72
CA TYR A 154 7.63 -2.16 -15.10
C TYR A 154 7.93 -0.93 -14.25
N PRO A 155 8.03 -1.01 -12.90
CA PRO A 155 8.45 0.14 -12.09
C PRO A 155 9.88 0.61 -12.40
N VAL A 156 10.79 -0.32 -12.68
CA VAL A 156 12.17 0.03 -13.06
C VAL A 156 12.20 0.73 -14.42
N LEU A 157 11.45 0.22 -15.39
CA LEU A 157 11.30 0.85 -16.71
C LEU A 157 10.67 2.25 -16.59
N LEU A 158 9.58 2.39 -15.81
CA LEU A 158 8.93 3.67 -15.57
C LEU A 158 9.90 4.69 -14.96
N PHE A 159 10.63 4.30 -13.93
CA PHE A 159 11.62 5.18 -13.31
C PHE A 159 12.74 5.56 -14.28
N GLY A 160 13.22 4.61 -15.09
CA GLY A 160 14.20 4.87 -16.16
C GLY A 160 13.68 5.87 -17.20
N ALA A 161 12.42 5.74 -17.60
CA ALA A 161 11.78 6.68 -18.51
C ALA A 161 11.65 8.10 -17.91
N ILE A 162 11.32 8.19 -16.62
CA ILE A 162 11.24 9.47 -15.88
C ILE A 162 12.63 10.13 -15.81
N VAL A 163 13.69 9.36 -15.51
CA VAL A 163 15.07 9.86 -15.49
C VAL A 163 15.45 10.38 -16.89
N LEU A 164 15.20 9.60 -17.93
CA LEU A 164 15.49 9.99 -19.31
C LEU A 164 14.73 11.25 -19.71
N ALA A 165 13.44 11.33 -19.40
CA ALA A 165 12.64 12.52 -19.67
C ALA A 165 13.15 13.75 -18.91
N ALA A 166 13.61 13.59 -17.68
CA ALA A 166 14.19 14.69 -16.90
C ALA A 166 15.53 15.17 -17.48
N LEU A 167 16.37 14.25 -17.97
CA LEU A 167 17.66 14.58 -18.60
C LEU A 167 17.49 15.29 -19.96
N LEU A 168 16.45 14.94 -20.71
CA LEU A 168 16.15 15.53 -22.03
C LEU A 168 15.26 16.78 -21.94
N SER A 169 14.90 17.22 -20.73
CA SER A 169 13.98 18.31 -20.52
C SER A 169 14.60 19.68 -20.84
N HIS A 170 13.82 20.54 -21.49
CA HIS A 170 14.18 21.94 -21.70
C HIS A 170 14.09 22.80 -20.43
N TYR A 171 13.46 22.28 -19.35
CA TYR A 171 13.28 22.97 -18.07
C TYR A 171 13.91 22.19 -16.91
N PRO A 172 15.25 22.17 -16.78
CA PRO A 172 15.95 21.27 -15.84
C PRO A 172 15.58 21.52 -14.38
N GLY A 173 15.31 22.77 -13.97
CA GLY A 173 14.92 23.08 -12.59
C GLY A 173 13.57 22.50 -12.19
N LEU A 174 12.59 22.52 -13.11
CA LEU A 174 11.28 21.93 -12.87
C LEU A 174 11.35 20.40 -12.90
N SER A 175 12.05 19.87 -13.89
CA SER A 175 12.24 18.43 -14.05
C SER A 175 13.02 17.80 -12.89
N GLY A 176 13.99 18.53 -12.32
CA GLY A 176 14.71 18.10 -11.15
C GLY A 176 13.80 17.91 -9.91
N ARG A 177 12.84 18.81 -9.70
CA ARG A 177 11.86 18.65 -8.61
C ARG A 177 10.98 17.42 -8.80
N PHE A 178 10.50 17.18 -10.01
CA PHE A 178 9.73 15.97 -10.33
C PHE A 178 10.58 14.71 -10.18
N LEU A 179 11.84 14.75 -10.60
CA LEU A 179 12.75 13.62 -10.44
C LEU A 179 12.96 13.25 -8.96
N ILE A 180 13.19 14.24 -8.09
CA ILE A 180 13.33 14.03 -6.64
C ILE A 180 12.07 13.38 -6.06
N TYR A 181 10.89 13.83 -6.45
CA TYR A 181 9.62 13.25 -6.02
C TYR A 181 9.52 11.76 -6.42
N HIS A 182 9.77 11.44 -7.68
CA HIS A 182 9.71 10.07 -8.17
C HIS A 182 10.85 9.19 -7.63
N ALA A 183 12.03 9.77 -7.40
CA ALA A 183 13.14 9.07 -6.75
C ALA A 183 12.80 8.67 -5.32
N SER A 184 12.11 9.54 -4.57
CA SER A 184 11.61 9.22 -3.23
C SER A 184 10.65 8.03 -3.27
N ALA A 185 9.70 8.03 -4.19
CA ALA A 185 8.74 6.94 -4.37
C ALA A 185 9.43 5.63 -4.78
N ALA A 186 10.36 5.69 -5.75
CA ALA A 186 11.13 4.54 -6.20
C ALA A 186 11.98 3.94 -5.07
N LEU A 187 12.59 4.79 -4.24
CA LEU A 187 13.40 4.38 -3.09
C LEU A 187 12.54 3.67 -2.03
N CYS A 188 11.39 4.26 -1.67
CA CYS A 188 10.44 3.63 -0.76
C CYS A 188 9.93 2.28 -1.29
N LEU A 189 9.59 2.22 -2.59
CA LEU A 189 9.17 0.97 -3.23
C LEU A 189 10.27 -0.09 -3.16
N LEU A 190 11.51 0.27 -3.49
CA LEU A 190 12.65 -0.64 -3.49
C LEU A 190 12.92 -1.21 -2.10
N VAL A 191 12.98 -0.35 -1.08
CA VAL A 191 13.23 -0.79 0.31
C VAL A 191 12.08 -1.65 0.82
N THR A 192 10.84 -1.26 0.55
CA THR A 192 9.65 -2.02 0.97
C THR A 192 9.60 -3.39 0.31
N ALA A 193 9.72 -3.46 -1.01
CA ALA A 193 9.68 -4.72 -1.76
C ALA A 193 10.80 -5.66 -1.32
N SER A 194 11.97 -5.12 -0.96
CA SER A 194 13.11 -5.90 -0.46
C SER A 194 12.95 -6.34 1.00
N SER A 195 12.13 -5.65 1.80
CA SER A 195 11.94 -5.92 3.22
C SER A 195 10.80 -6.90 3.48
N VAL A 196 9.77 -6.95 2.62
CA VAL A 196 8.63 -7.86 2.75
C VAL A 196 9.06 -9.27 2.39
N ARG A 197 9.06 -10.19 3.36
CA ARG A 197 9.47 -11.58 3.15
C ARG A 197 8.36 -12.58 3.45
N ASN A 198 7.42 -12.20 4.29
CA ASN A 198 6.39 -13.10 4.79
C ASN A 198 5.06 -12.39 5.05
N GLY A 199 4.02 -13.18 5.36
CA GLY A 199 2.69 -12.63 5.63
C GLY A 199 2.62 -11.75 6.89
N THR A 200 3.55 -11.87 7.83
CA THR A 200 3.63 -11.00 9.00
C THR A 200 4.11 -9.60 8.61
N ASP A 201 5.11 -9.52 7.73
CA ASP A 201 5.62 -8.25 7.22
C ASP A 201 4.52 -7.53 6.42
N LEU A 202 3.76 -8.28 5.61
CA LEU A 202 2.62 -7.72 4.87
C LEU A 202 1.53 -7.17 5.81
N LYS A 203 1.27 -7.84 6.94
CA LYS A 203 0.34 -7.33 7.97
C LYS A 203 0.85 -6.06 8.65
N ARG A 204 2.16 -5.97 8.91
CA ARG A 204 2.79 -4.77 9.45
C ARG A 204 2.65 -3.60 8.46
N LEU A 205 2.90 -3.87 7.17
CA LEU A 205 2.68 -2.87 6.11
C LEU A 205 1.23 -2.38 6.07
N ALA A 206 0.27 -3.30 6.10
CA ALA A 206 -1.15 -2.94 6.16
C ALA A 206 -1.50 -2.14 7.43
N ALA A 207 -0.87 -2.45 8.57
CA ALA A 207 -1.05 -1.70 9.82
C ALA A 207 -0.47 -0.27 9.72
N SER A 208 0.66 -0.08 9.02
CA SER A 208 1.20 1.26 8.73
C SER A 208 0.23 2.09 7.87
N GLY A 209 -0.34 1.47 6.83
CA GLY A 209 -1.42 2.08 6.05
C GLY A 209 -2.62 2.43 6.93
N GLY A 210 -2.97 1.56 7.89
CA GLY A 210 -4.00 1.81 8.89
C GLY A 210 -3.70 3.03 9.77
N PHE A 211 -2.47 3.22 10.18
CA PHE A 211 -2.05 4.42 10.91
C PHE A 211 -2.26 5.69 10.08
N VAL A 212 -1.91 5.68 8.78
CA VAL A 212 -2.18 6.81 7.88
C VAL A 212 -3.67 7.10 7.77
N VAL A 213 -4.50 6.06 7.58
CA VAL A 213 -5.96 6.20 7.54
C VAL A 213 -6.48 6.80 8.84
N LEU A 214 -6.05 6.29 9.99
CA LEU A 214 -6.50 6.78 11.30
C LEU A 214 -6.19 8.25 11.48
N VAL A 215 -4.93 8.66 11.33
CA VAL A 215 -4.50 10.04 11.58
C VAL A 215 -5.14 11.01 10.59
N SER A 216 -5.11 10.68 9.30
CA SER A 216 -5.71 11.54 8.27
C SER A 216 -7.23 11.64 8.39
N SER A 217 -7.90 10.55 8.76
CA SER A 217 -9.36 10.55 8.93
C SER A 217 -9.81 11.28 10.18
N LEU A 218 -9.11 11.12 11.30
CA LEU A 218 -9.41 11.87 12.52
C LEU A 218 -9.23 13.38 12.29
N TYR A 219 -8.18 13.78 11.59
CA TYR A 219 -8.00 15.18 11.23
C TYR A 219 -9.09 15.67 10.26
N GLY A 220 -9.52 14.83 9.32
CA GLY A 220 -10.65 15.13 8.44
C GLY A 220 -11.96 15.30 9.20
N VAL A 221 -12.24 14.44 10.19
CA VAL A 221 -13.40 14.57 11.07
C VAL A 221 -13.31 15.86 11.89
N TYR A 222 -12.14 16.19 12.44
CA TYR A 222 -11.89 17.44 13.13
C TYR A 222 -12.19 18.66 12.23
N GLN A 223 -11.68 18.68 11.00
CA GLN A 223 -12.02 19.73 10.02
C GLN A 223 -13.52 19.86 9.81
N ARG A 224 -14.23 18.74 9.72
CA ARG A 224 -15.70 18.74 9.56
C ARG A 224 -16.42 19.37 10.75
N ILE A 225 -15.98 19.09 11.97
CA ILE A 225 -16.55 19.64 13.22
C ILE A 225 -16.29 21.15 13.31
N GLN A 226 -15.11 21.62 12.91
CA GLN A 226 -14.76 23.05 12.90
C GLN A 226 -15.48 23.85 11.82
N GLY A 227 -16.09 23.18 10.85
CA GLY A 227 -16.70 23.79 9.69
C GLY A 227 -15.69 24.04 8.58
N VAL A 228 -15.84 23.34 7.48
CA VAL A 228 -15.01 23.52 6.27
C VAL A 228 -15.70 24.52 5.36
N GLU A 229 -14.99 25.59 5.02
CA GLU A 229 -15.48 26.54 4.03
C GLU A 229 -15.66 25.88 2.66
N VAL A 230 -16.72 26.26 1.95
CA VAL A 230 -16.98 25.76 0.60
C VAL A 230 -16.02 26.41 -0.38
N ASN A 231 -15.05 25.64 -0.84
CA ASN A 231 -14.13 26.12 -1.87
C ASN A 231 -14.77 25.97 -3.26
N LYS A 232 -15.03 27.12 -3.90
CA LYS A 232 -15.63 27.21 -5.25
C LYS A 232 -14.83 26.45 -6.33
N SER A 233 -13.53 26.22 -6.11
CA SER A 233 -12.70 25.43 -7.03
C SER A 233 -13.05 23.94 -7.06
N TYR A 234 -13.74 23.43 -6.03
CA TYR A 234 -14.10 22.01 -5.90
C TYR A 234 -15.60 21.74 -5.93
N VAL A 235 -16.42 22.80 -5.88
CA VAL A 235 -17.88 22.68 -5.83
C VAL A 235 -18.48 23.76 -6.72
N ASP A 236 -19.25 23.35 -7.71
CA ASP A 236 -20.10 24.25 -8.45
C ASP A 236 -21.38 24.52 -7.65
N LEU A 237 -21.47 25.72 -7.08
CA LEU A 237 -22.59 26.12 -6.22
C LEU A 237 -23.89 26.34 -7.00
N SER A 238 -23.82 26.54 -8.32
CA SER A 238 -25.02 26.70 -9.16
C SER A 238 -25.81 25.39 -9.29
N VAL A 239 -25.12 24.25 -9.18
CA VAL A 239 -25.71 22.92 -9.30
C VAL A 239 -25.83 22.22 -7.94
N ASN A 240 -24.99 22.59 -6.96
CA ASN A 240 -24.90 21.96 -5.63
C ASN A 240 -25.17 22.98 -4.52
N GLU A 241 -26.29 23.68 -4.61
CA GLU A 241 -26.71 24.65 -3.60
C GLU A 241 -26.88 23.96 -2.24
N GLY A 242 -26.29 24.55 -1.18
CA GLY A 242 -26.32 23.99 0.17
C GLY A 242 -25.37 22.82 0.45
N MET A 243 -24.51 22.45 -0.52
CA MET A 243 -23.51 21.41 -0.28
C MET A 243 -22.48 21.87 0.76
N PRO A 244 -22.23 21.11 1.82
CA PRO A 244 -21.24 21.47 2.82
C PRO A 244 -19.82 21.39 2.26
N GLY A 245 -18.88 22.12 2.88
CA GLY A 245 -17.46 22.08 2.50
C GLY A 245 -16.90 20.68 2.49
N ARG A 246 -16.09 20.37 1.49
CA ARG A 246 -15.46 19.04 1.28
C ARG A 246 -14.23 18.91 2.15
N VAL A 247 -14.15 17.82 2.93
CA VAL A 247 -13.02 17.52 3.79
C VAL A 247 -11.83 17.06 2.95
N MET A 248 -10.66 17.60 3.21
CA MET A 248 -9.41 17.26 2.50
C MET A 248 -8.28 16.74 3.40
N SER A 249 -8.48 16.77 4.72
CA SER A 249 -7.47 16.38 5.71
C SER A 249 -6.15 17.16 5.53
N PHE A 250 -5.02 16.47 5.49
CA PHE A 250 -3.68 17.06 5.23
C PHE A 250 -3.39 17.23 3.74
N PHE A 251 -4.30 16.82 2.87
CA PHE A 251 -4.14 16.88 1.42
C PHE A 251 -4.70 18.21 0.89
N ASP A 252 -4.09 18.74 -0.15
CA ASP A 252 -4.54 20.00 -0.75
C ASP A 252 -5.84 19.85 -1.56
N ASN A 253 -6.29 18.59 -1.76
CA ASN A 253 -7.44 18.28 -2.59
C ASN A 253 -8.27 17.15 -1.97
N PRO A 254 -9.60 17.32 -1.83
CA PRO A 254 -10.46 16.27 -1.27
C PRO A 254 -10.48 14.99 -2.11
N ASN A 255 -10.27 15.08 -3.42
CA ASN A 255 -10.19 13.89 -4.28
C ASN A 255 -8.89 13.11 -4.03
N THR A 256 -7.77 13.78 -3.77
CA THR A 256 -6.51 13.13 -3.41
C THR A 256 -6.64 12.40 -2.06
N PHE A 257 -7.26 13.04 -1.07
CA PHE A 257 -7.55 12.36 0.20
C PHE A 257 -8.42 11.12 -0.01
N ALA A 258 -9.50 11.24 -0.79
CA ALA A 258 -10.36 10.12 -1.12
C ALA A 258 -9.61 8.99 -1.85
N GLN A 259 -8.68 9.31 -2.78
CA GLN A 259 -7.84 8.31 -3.46
C GLN A 259 -6.96 7.53 -2.48
N VAL A 260 -6.33 8.19 -1.52
CA VAL A 260 -5.54 7.53 -0.47
C VAL A 260 -6.42 6.58 0.34
N LEU A 261 -7.63 7.02 0.71
CA LEU A 261 -8.57 6.18 1.46
C LEU A 261 -9.00 4.94 0.67
N ILE A 262 -9.38 5.07 -0.61
CA ILE A 262 -9.80 3.90 -1.40
C ILE A 262 -8.66 2.89 -1.66
N LEU A 263 -7.41 3.33 -1.64
CA LEU A 263 -6.25 2.44 -1.74
C LEU A 263 -6.00 1.68 -0.43
N LEU A 264 -6.17 2.32 0.72
CA LEU A 264 -5.79 1.76 2.02
C LEU A 264 -6.94 1.04 2.73
N LEU A 265 -8.20 1.44 2.54
CA LEU A 265 -9.34 0.81 3.21
C LEU A 265 -9.48 -0.70 2.91
N PRO A 266 -9.29 -1.21 1.69
CA PRO A 266 -9.34 -2.65 1.44
C PRO A 266 -8.27 -3.43 2.20
N LEU A 267 -7.09 -2.84 2.44
CA LEU A 267 -6.03 -3.47 3.24
C LEU A 267 -6.44 -3.64 4.70
N LEU A 268 -7.23 -2.69 5.24
CA LEU A 268 -7.77 -2.80 6.61
C LEU A 268 -8.83 -3.89 6.72
N VAL A 269 -9.65 -4.09 5.70
CA VAL A 269 -10.58 -5.24 5.63
C VAL A 269 -9.78 -6.54 5.61
N ALA A 270 -8.74 -6.64 4.78
CA ALA A 270 -7.86 -7.80 4.73
C ALA A 270 -7.16 -8.05 6.07
N LEU A 271 -6.70 -7.00 6.75
CA LEU A 271 -6.09 -7.07 8.08
C LEU A 271 -7.09 -7.57 9.14
N THR A 272 -8.33 -7.05 9.12
CA THR A 272 -9.42 -7.47 10.01
C THR A 272 -9.68 -8.98 9.88
N VAL A 273 -9.78 -9.46 8.64
CA VAL A 273 -10.09 -10.86 8.36
C VAL A 273 -8.91 -11.80 8.69
N SER A 274 -7.68 -11.35 8.38
CA SER A 274 -6.48 -12.20 8.54
C SER A 274 -5.87 -12.19 9.94
N SER A 275 -6.28 -11.27 10.81
CA SER A 275 -5.76 -11.19 12.17
C SER A 275 -6.27 -12.33 13.04
N ARG A 276 -5.38 -12.90 13.89
CA ARG A 276 -5.74 -13.98 14.83
C ARG A 276 -6.39 -13.44 16.10
N HIS A 277 -5.89 -12.33 16.64
CA HIS A 277 -6.36 -11.72 17.87
C HIS A 277 -7.59 -10.84 17.62
N TRP A 278 -8.60 -10.98 18.44
CA TRP A 278 -9.84 -10.23 18.33
C TRP A 278 -9.65 -8.71 18.51
N TRP A 279 -8.73 -8.30 19.38
CA TRP A 279 -8.37 -6.89 19.55
C TRP A 279 -7.81 -6.27 18.27
N SER A 280 -6.94 -6.99 17.55
CA SER A 280 -6.40 -6.52 16.26
C SER A 280 -7.48 -6.42 15.20
N ARG A 281 -8.46 -7.34 15.23
CA ARG A 281 -9.63 -7.28 14.34
C ARG A 281 -10.48 -6.05 14.64
N LEU A 282 -10.77 -5.82 15.92
CA LEU A 282 -11.57 -4.68 16.36
C LEU A 282 -10.89 -3.36 16.05
N ALA A 283 -9.58 -3.26 16.30
CA ALA A 283 -8.80 -2.08 15.97
C ALA A 283 -8.81 -1.79 14.46
N ALA A 284 -8.53 -2.80 13.62
CA ALA A 284 -8.54 -2.63 12.16
C ALA A 284 -9.95 -2.27 11.63
N ALA A 285 -11.00 -2.89 12.17
CA ALA A 285 -12.38 -2.57 11.82
C ALA A 285 -12.78 -1.16 12.27
N GLY A 286 -12.34 -0.73 13.46
CA GLY A 286 -12.56 0.64 13.95
C GLY A 286 -11.89 1.68 13.08
N VAL A 287 -10.62 1.46 12.70
CA VAL A 287 -9.90 2.35 11.77
C VAL A 287 -10.57 2.37 10.40
N PHE A 288 -11.03 1.22 9.90
CA PHE A 288 -11.80 1.15 8.67
C PHE A 288 -13.09 2.00 8.75
N ALA A 289 -13.84 1.88 9.84
CA ALA A 289 -15.08 2.63 10.02
C ALA A 289 -14.82 4.15 10.02
N VAL A 290 -13.82 4.62 10.75
CA VAL A 290 -13.44 6.04 10.78
C VAL A 290 -12.98 6.51 9.38
N GLY A 291 -12.18 5.71 8.68
CA GLY A 291 -11.75 6.00 7.31
C GLY A 291 -12.91 6.04 6.32
N PHE A 292 -13.87 5.13 6.46
CA PHE A 292 -15.06 5.10 5.60
C PHE A 292 -15.97 6.31 5.82
N VAL A 293 -16.15 6.74 7.06
CA VAL A 293 -16.86 7.99 7.39
C VAL A 293 -16.14 9.20 6.78
N ALA A 294 -14.81 9.28 6.92
CA ALA A 294 -14.01 10.35 6.33
C ALA A 294 -14.11 10.36 4.80
N LEU A 295 -14.12 9.18 4.15
CA LEU A 295 -14.37 9.06 2.72
C LEU A 295 -15.71 9.68 2.31
N GLY A 296 -16.76 9.42 3.08
CA GLY A 296 -18.07 10.06 2.90
C GLY A 296 -17.99 11.59 2.93
N MET A 297 -17.25 12.14 3.89
CA MET A 297 -17.08 13.59 4.06
C MET A 297 -16.27 14.27 2.96
N THR A 298 -15.56 13.51 2.11
CA THR A 298 -14.87 14.07 0.93
C THR A 298 -15.82 14.44 -0.20
N TYR A 299 -17.03 13.90 -0.22
CA TYR A 299 -18.02 14.04 -1.30
C TYR A 299 -17.46 13.70 -2.70
N SER A 300 -16.49 12.79 -2.78
CA SER A 300 -15.91 12.35 -4.04
C SER A 300 -16.73 11.21 -4.65
N ARG A 301 -17.55 11.50 -5.67
CA ARG A 301 -18.39 10.48 -6.35
C ARG A 301 -17.57 9.35 -6.96
N ALA A 302 -16.43 9.70 -7.59
CA ALA A 302 -15.53 8.71 -8.17
C ALA A 302 -14.99 7.71 -7.13
N SER A 303 -14.79 8.18 -5.89
CA SER A 303 -14.26 7.34 -4.81
C SER A 303 -15.30 6.35 -4.28
N TRP A 304 -16.58 6.68 -4.34
CA TRP A 304 -17.66 5.73 -4.04
C TRP A 304 -17.68 4.57 -5.04
N VAL A 305 -17.56 4.87 -6.33
CA VAL A 305 -17.42 3.85 -7.36
C VAL A 305 -16.15 3.03 -7.13
N GLY A 306 -15.03 3.68 -6.83
CA GLY A 306 -13.76 3.01 -6.56
C GLY A 306 -13.82 2.03 -5.38
N ILE A 307 -14.42 2.43 -4.25
CA ILE A 307 -14.53 1.55 -3.08
C ILE A 307 -15.53 0.40 -3.32
N ALA A 308 -16.60 0.64 -4.09
CA ALA A 308 -17.53 -0.41 -4.50
C ALA A 308 -16.83 -1.45 -5.39
N CYS A 309 -16.06 -1.02 -6.39
CA CYS A 309 -15.25 -1.91 -7.21
C CYS A 309 -14.23 -2.69 -6.37
N ALA A 310 -13.55 -2.03 -5.43
CA ALA A 310 -12.61 -2.68 -4.54
C ALA A 310 -13.29 -3.74 -3.65
N ALA A 311 -14.49 -3.45 -3.14
CA ALA A 311 -15.28 -4.40 -2.36
C ALA A 311 -15.69 -5.63 -3.19
N VAL A 312 -16.12 -5.42 -4.43
CA VAL A 312 -16.46 -6.50 -5.38
C VAL A 312 -15.24 -7.40 -5.63
N VAL A 313 -14.09 -6.82 -5.96
CA VAL A 313 -12.84 -7.57 -6.19
C VAL A 313 -12.41 -8.30 -4.92
N PHE A 314 -12.46 -7.64 -3.77
CA PHE A 314 -12.11 -8.25 -2.50
C PHE A 314 -12.99 -9.46 -2.17
N MET A 315 -14.31 -9.35 -2.34
CA MET A 315 -15.25 -10.44 -2.11
C MET A 315 -15.04 -11.60 -3.07
N PHE A 316 -14.77 -11.30 -4.34
CA PHE A 316 -14.42 -12.30 -5.34
C PHE A 316 -13.17 -13.11 -4.96
N LEU A 317 -12.11 -12.42 -4.52
CA LEU A 317 -10.86 -13.06 -4.12
C LEU A 317 -10.97 -13.82 -2.80
N TRP A 318 -11.72 -13.27 -1.84
CA TRP A 318 -11.80 -13.85 -0.49
C TRP A 318 -12.81 -14.99 -0.39
N LYS A 319 -14.02 -14.82 -0.93
CA LYS A 319 -15.07 -15.82 -0.91
C LYS A 319 -15.91 -15.79 -2.19
N PRO A 320 -15.42 -16.37 -3.27
CA PRO A 320 -16.09 -16.33 -4.58
C PRO A 320 -17.52 -16.88 -4.53
N ARG A 321 -17.85 -17.71 -3.55
CA ARG A 321 -19.22 -18.27 -3.35
C ARG A 321 -20.28 -17.20 -3.05
N PHE A 322 -19.88 -16.05 -2.48
CA PHE A 322 -20.81 -14.96 -2.16
C PHE A 322 -20.85 -13.86 -3.24
N PHE A 323 -20.01 -13.97 -4.25
CA PHE A 323 -19.94 -12.99 -5.33
C PHE A 323 -21.29 -12.75 -6.05
N PRO A 324 -22.09 -13.79 -6.41
CA PRO A 324 -23.38 -13.58 -7.05
C PRO A 324 -24.38 -12.82 -6.16
N LEU A 325 -24.34 -13.05 -4.86
CA LEU A 325 -25.20 -12.33 -3.88
C LEU A 325 -24.86 -10.84 -3.84
N PHE A 326 -23.60 -10.49 -3.97
CA PHE A 326 -23.13 -9.11 -3.98
C PHE A 326 -23.51 -8.39 -5.28
N VAL A 327 -23.44 -9.09 -6.43
CA VAL A 327 -23.87 -8.56 -7.72
C VAL A 327 -25.38 -8.30 -7.71
N VAL A 328 -26.17 -9.23 -7.19
CA VAL A 328 -27.63 -9.04 -7.06
C VAL A 328 -27.96 -7.89 -6.12
N ALA A 329 -27.30 -7.78 -4.96
CA ALA A 329 -27.51 -6.70 -4.01
C ALA A 329 -27.06 -5.32 -4.53
N GLY A 330 -26.14 -5.28 -5.49
CA GLY A 330 -25.68 -4.03 -6.10
C GLY A 330 -26.50 -3.60 -7.33
N LEU A 331 -27.38 -4.48 -7.84
CA LEU A 331 -28.29 -4.19 -8.94
C LEU A 331 -29.71 -3.81 -8.46
N CYS A 332 -30.03 -4.03 -7.18
CA CYS A 332 -31.24 -3.60 -6.51
C CYS A 332 -31.03 -2.26 -5.78
#